data_6446ed2bb6980a11126f58e57240a287
#
_entry.id   6446ed2bb6980a11126f58e57240a287
#
_cell.length_a   1.000
_cell.length_b   1.000
_cell.length_c   1.000
_cell.angle_alpha   90.00
_cell.angle_beta   90.00
_cell.angle_gamma   90.00
#
_symmetry.space_group_name_H-M   'P 1'
#
loop_
_entity.id
_entity.type
_entity.pdbx_description
1 polymer ?
#
loop_
_entity_poly.entity_id
_entity_poly.type
_entity_poly.pdbx_seq_one_letter_code
_entity_poly.pdbx_strand_id
1 'polypeptide(L)' 'MKYKIYKHEDGFEIAADREALIWFSEICQKLSKLNDADAKTAANHYHFDEYLGNAEPGSIPLVILCKPDL' A
#
# COMPACT_ATOMS: atom_id res chain seq x y z
N MET A 1 -8.33 -13.05 -1.17
CA MET A 1 -7.41 -11.97 -0.81
C MET A 1 -8.07 -11.07 0.22
N LYS A 2 -7.56 -11.12 1.45
CA LYS A 2 -8.10 -10.31 2.55
C LYS A 2 -6.97 -9.67 3.33
N TYR A 3 -7.13 -8.41 3.69
CA TYR A 3 -6.21 -7.72 4.58
C TYR A 3 -6.94 -6.63 5.35
N LYS A 4 -6.38 -6.28 6.51
CA LYS A 4 -6.89 -5.20 7.34
C LYS A 4 -5.72 -4.44 7.96
N ILE A 5 -5.84 -3.13 8.02
CA ILE A 5 -4.83 -2.25 8.57
C ILE A 5 -5.32 -1.75 9.92
N TYR A 6 -4.53 -2.01 10.95
CA TYR A 6 -4.86 -1.66 12.33
C TYR A 6 -3.92 -0.58 12.86
N LYS A 7 -4.45 0.25 13.72
CA LYS A 7 -3.63 1.14 14.53
C LYS A 7 -3.58 0.58 15.95
N HIS A 8 -2.36 0.41 16.44
CA HIS A 8 -2.09 0.02 17.83
C HIS A 8 -1.43 1.18 18.56
N GLU A 9 -1.35 1.07 19.88
CA GLU A 9 -0.69 2.06 20.72
C GLU A 9 0.77 2.25 20.29
N ASP A 10 1.44 1.17 19.90
CA ASP A 10 2.86 1.15 19.54
C ASP A 10 3.14 1.32 18.05
N GLY A 11 2.12 1.46 17.21
CA GLY A 11 2.32 1.59 15.78
C GLY A 11 1.18 1.02 14.95
N PHE A 12 1.51 0.64 13.73
CA PHE A 12 0.53 0.13 12.77
C PHE A 12 0.82 -1.32 12.41
N GLU A 13 -0.23 -2.03 12.05
CA GLU A 13 -0.13 -3.44 11.65
C GLU A 13 -0.93 -3.65 10.38
N ILE A 14 -0.38 -4.42 9.45
CA ILE A 14 -1.12 -4.92 8.29
C ILE A 14 -1.25 -6.42 8.48
N ALA A 15 -2.48 -6.88 8.74
CA ALA A 15 -2.80 -8.30 8.82
C ALA A 15 -3.36 -8.72 7.46
N ALA A 16 -2.72 -9.69 6.83
CA ALA A 16 -3.05 -10.07 5.48
C ALA A 16 -2.92 -11.58 5.28
N ASP A 17 -3.77 -12.17 4.44
CA ASP A 17 -3.57 -13.54 4.02
C ASP A 17 -2.42 -13.64 3.03
N ARG A 18 -2.03 -14.88 2.65
CA ARG A 18 -0.88 -15.10 1.76
C ARG A 18 -1.05 -14.44 0.40
N GLU A 19 -2.25 -14.53 -0.16
CA GLU A 19 -2.55 -13.91 -1.45
C GLU A 19 -2.42 -12.39 -1.39
N ALA A 20 -2.90 -11.78 -0.32
CA ALA A 20 -2.78 -10.34 -0.13
C ALA A 20 -1.33 -9.91 0.04
N LEU A 21 -0.52 -10.70 0.75
CA LEU A 21 0.92 -10.41 0.89
C LEU A 21 1.63 -10.43 -0.46
N ILE A 22 1.32 -11.38 -1.31
CA ILE A 22 1.87 -11.44 -2.67
C ILE A 22 1.44 -10.19 -3.46
N TRP A 23 0.18 -9.82 -3.37
CA TRP A 23 -0.34 -8.63 -4.04
C TRP A 23 0.37 -7.35 -3.56
N PHE A 24 0.57 -7.19 -2.26
CA PHE A 24 1.36 -6.06 -1.72
C PHE A 24 2.77 -6.03 -2.31
N SER A 25 3.41 -7.19 -2.39
CA SER A 25 4.77 -7.28 -2.94
C SER A 25 4.81 -6.83 -4.40
N GLU A 26 3.81 -7.19 -5.18
CA GLU A 26 3.72 -6.80 -6.59
C GLU A 26 3.55 -5.29 -6.75
N ILE A 27 2.72 -4.68 -5.90
CA ILE A 27 2.53 -3.23 -5.90
C ILE A 27 3.84 -2.52 -5.54
N CYS A 28 4.52 -2.98 -4.50
CA CYS A 28 5.81 -2.41 -4.10
C CYS A 28 6.85 -2.52 -5.22
N GLN A 29 6.88 -3.66 -5.91
CA GLN A 29 7.79 -3.84 -7.04
C GLN A 29 7.48 -2.88 -8.19
N LYS A 30 6.21 -2.72 -8.54
CA LYS A 30 5.81 -1.77 -9.60
C LYS A 30 6.23 -0.35 -9.25
N LEU A 31 5.99 0.08 -8.02
CA LEU A 31 6.38 1.42 -7.58
C LEU A 31 7.90 1.58 -7.60
N SER A 32 8.65 0.56 -7.21
CA SER A 32 10.11 0.61 -7.19
C SER A 32 10.73 0.74 -8.58
N LYS A 33 10.01 0.35 -9.63
CA LYS A 33 10.50 0.35 -11.02
C LYS A 33 10.12 1.61 -11.80
N LEU A 34 9.39 2.55 -11.18
CA LEU A 34 9.07 3.80 -11.82
C LEU A 34 10.35 4.60 -12.09
N ASN A 35 10.45 5.19 -13.29
CA ASN A 35 11.54 6.12 -13.57
C ASN A 35 11.27 7.46 -12.85
N ASP A 36 12.27 8.34 -12.84
CA ASP A 36 12.17 9.61 -12.11
C ASP A 36 11.01 10.49 -12.61
N ALA A 37 10.73 10.48 -13.89
CA ALA A 37 9.64 11.26 -14.45
C ALA A 37 8.28 10.75 -13.96
N ASP A 38 8.06 9.43 -14.02
CA ASP A 38 6.80 8.83 -13.60
C ASP A 38 6.62 8.91 -12.08
N ALA A 39 7.70 8.86 -11.32
CA ALA A 39 7.66 9.01 -9.86
C ALA A 39 7.20 10.41 -9.42
N LYS A 40 7.14 11.37 -10.33
CA LYS A 40 6.62 12.73 -10.06
C LYS A 40 5.17 12.89 -10.47
N THR A 41 4.53 11.84 -10.98
CA THR A 41 3.13 11.88 -11.41
C THR A 41 2.22 11.24 -10.38
N ALA A 42 0.91 11.32 -10.62
CA ALA A 42 -0.10 10.67 -9.77
C ALA A 42 0.00 9.14 -9.80
N ALA A 43 0.78 8.56 -10.72
CA ALA A 43 1.02 7.12 -10.76
C ALA A 43 2.01 6.62 -9.71
N ASN A 44 2.56 7.52 -8.89
CA ASN A 44 3.65 7.20 -7.96
C ASN A 44 3.21 6.60 -6.62
N HIS A 45 1.93 6.34 -6.43
CA HIS A 45 1.43 5.86 -5.15
C HIS A 45 0.24 4.92 -5.30
N TYR A 46 -0.06 4.20 -4.22
CA TYR A 46 -1.21 3.31 -4.15
C TYR A 46 -1.91 3.49 -2.81
N HIS A 47 -3.25 3.55 -2.85
CA HIS A 47 -4.09 3.67 -1.67
C HIS A 47 -4.55 2.30 -1.20
N PHE A 48 -4.45 2.05 0.09
CA PHE A 48 -4.93 0.84 0.75
C PHE A 48 -5.98 1.24 1.77
N ASP A 49 -7.24 1.11 1.42
CA ASP A 49 -8.36 1.38 2.32
C ASP A 49 -9.58 0.57 1.90
N GLU A 50 -10.66 0.68 2.67
CA GLU A 50 -11.87 -0.10 2.40
C GLU A 50 -12.62 0.37 1.14
N TYR A 51 -12.30 1.55 0.63
CA TYR A 51 -12.99 2.13 -0.53
C TYR A 51 -12.19 2.01 -1.83
N LEU A 52 -10.89 2.15 -1.75
CA LEU A 52 -10.01 2.20 -2.92
C LEU A 52 -9.04 1.02 -3.01
N GLY A 53 -8.67 0.43 -1.91
CA GLY A 53 -7.64 -0.60 -1.87
C GLY A 53 -8.13 -1.98 -1.44
N ASN A 54 -9.44 -2.23 -1.41
CA ASN A 54 -10.05 -3.52 -1.05
C ASN A 54 -9.70 -4.03 0.35
N ALA A 55 -9.33 -3.14 1.27
CA ALA A 55 -9.11 -3.52 2.65
C ALA A 55 -10.43 -3.90 3.33
N GLU A 56 -10.35 -4.76 4.34
CA GLU A 56 -11.52 -5.11 5.14
C GLU A 56 -12.07 -3.87 5.86
N PRO A 57 -13.40 -3.82 6.09
CA PRO A 57 -14.03 -2.69 6.79
C PRO A 57 -13.36 -2.38 8.12
N GLY A 58 -13.22 -1.09 8.41
CA GLY A 58 -12.58 -0.62 9.63
C GLY A 58 -11.07 -0.49 9.54
N SER A 59 -10.48 -0.73 8.36
CA SER A 59 -9.06 -0.53 8.15
C SER A 59 -8.70 0.95 8.22
N ILE A 60 -7.53 1.22 8.79
CA ILE A 60 -6.92 2.56 8.75
C ILE A 60 -6.42 2.79 7.31
N PRO A 61 -6.73 3.93 6.69
CA PRO A 61 -6.21 4.24 5.35
C PRO A 61 -4.68 4.34 5.35
N LEU A 62 -4.06 3.78 4.32
CA LEU A 62 -2.62 3.77 4.12
C LEU A 62 -2.28 4.12 2.68
N VAL A 63 -1.22 4.88 2.49
CA VAL A 63 -0.67 5.15 1.15
C VAL A 63 0.77 4.69 1.12
N ILE A 64 1.14 3.96 0.07
CA ILE A 64 2.54 3.65 -0.22
C ILE A 64 2.94 4.50 -1.43
N LEU A 65 4.00 5.25 -1.28
CA LEU A 65 4.45 6.25 -2.24
C LEU A 65 5.89 5.97 -2.66
N CYS A 66 6.14 6.01 -3.96
CA CYS A 66 7.50 5.99 -4.49
C CYS A 66 8.06 7.42 -4.43
N LYS A 67 9.12 7.62 -3.67
CA LYS A 67 9.79 8.91 -3.51
C LYS A 67 11.30 8.73 -3.65
N PRO A 68 11.81 8.73 -4.89
CA PRO A 68 13.22 8.41 -5.15
C PRO A 68 14.21 9.38 -4.50
N ASP A 69 13.78 10.58 -4.19
CA ASP A 69 14.62 11.63 -3.59
C ASP A 69 14.53 11.70 -2.07
N LEU A 70 13.92 10.70 -1.46
CA LEU A 70 13.77 10.64 0.00
C LEU A 70 15.12 10.57 0.73
#